data_63a9ba77e578f7cf94beb4234f201090
#
_entry.id   63a9ba77e578f7cf94beb4234f201090
#
_cell.length_a   1.000
_cell.length_b   1.000
_cell.length_c   1.000
_cell.angle_alpha   90.00
_cell.angle_beta   90.00
_cell.angle_gamma   90.00
#
_symmetry.space_group_name_H-M   'P 1'
#
loop_
_entity.id
_entity.type
_entity.pdbx_description
1 polymer ?
#
loop_
_entity_poly.entity_id
_entity_poly.type
_entity_poly.pdbx_seq_one_letter_code
_entity_poly.pdbx_strand_id
1 'polypeptide(L)'
;SITDIENMINFYNHETYFDSRNRTVIDVLYSTGCRVSELCNINISDIDLDEKYLKLKGKGSKQRIVPIGSMLYKNLMQYLNVRETFLQNRGEPLFLSKSKNKLDRTAVFRIIKKTAKNISLQTDVHPHTLRHSAATHMLEGGCDLRTVQEFLGHSSVSTTQIYTKVTKEFLEEAFTESHPRS
;
A
#
# COMPACT_ATOMS: atom_id res chain seq x y z
N SER A 1 -14.91 -2.20 8.00
CA SER A 1 -14.69 -3.66 8.07
C SER A 1 -13.73 -4.15 6.97
N ILE A 2 -13.21 -5.38 7.09
CA ILE A 2 -12.39 -6.04 6.06
C ILE A 2 -13.20 -6.12 4.74
N THR A 3 -14.45 -6.53 4.82
CA THR A 3 -15.35 -6.64 3.66
C THR A 3 -15.52 -5.30 2.92
N ASP A 4 -15.65 -4.19 3.64
CA ASP A 4 -15.76 -2.87 3.02
C ASP A 4 -14.51 -2.50 2.23
N ILE A 5 -13.34 -2.82 2.77
CA ILE A 5 -12.06 -2.54 2.10
C ILE A 5 -11.90 -3.44 0.87
N GLU A 6 -12.26 -4.70 0.97
CA GLU A 6 -12.27 -5.61 -0.19
C GLU A 6 -13.23 -5.13 -1.29
N ASN A 7 -14.41 -4.66 -0.92
CA ASN A 7 -15.35 -4.04 -1.86
C ASN A 7 -14.76 -2.78 -2.50
N MET A 8 -14.04 -1.94 -1.75
CA MET A 8 -13.34 -0.78 -2.32
C MET A 8 -12.27 -1.18 -3.33
N ILE A 9 -11.45 -2.19 -3.02
CA ILE A 9 -10.40 -2.69 -3.92
C ILE A 9 -11.04 -3.32 -5.15
N ASN A 10 -12.06 -4.15 -4.98
CA ASN A 10 -12.72 -4.88 -6.06
C ASN A 10 -13.70 -4.03 -6.90
N PHE A 11 -13.97 -2.79 -6.50
CA PHE A 11 -14.78 -1.85 -7.28
C PHE A 11 -14.14 -1.54 -8.65
N TYR A 12 -12.82 -1.54 -8.71
CA TYR A 12 -12.07 -1.34 -9.94
C TYR A 12 -11.58 -2.67 -10.53
N ASN A 13 -11.50 -2.74 -11.85
CA ASN A 13 -10.88 -3.85 -12.59
C ASN A 13 -9.47 -3.48 -13.09
N HIS A 14 -8.89 -4.29 -13.97
CA HIS A 14 -7.58 -4.03 -14.60
C HIS A 14 -7.69 -3.73 -16.11
N GLU A 15 -8.87 -3.36 -16.60
CA GLU A 15 -9.10 -3.11 -18.03
C GLU A 15 -8.47 -1.79 -18.49
N THR A 16 -8.54 -0.76 -17.65
CA THR A 16 -7.93 0.54 -17.94
C THR A 16 -6.80 0.85 -16.96
N TYR A 17 -5.86 1.70 -17.42
CA TYR A 17 -4.79 2.19 -16.56
C TYR A 17 -5.35 2.84 -15.27
N PHE A 18 -6.38 3.68 -15.39
CA PHE A 18 -6.89 4.42 -14.25
C PHE A 18 -7.62 3.53 -13.24
N ASP A 19 -8.35 2.53 -13.70
CA ASP A 19 -9.02 1.58 -12.82
C ASP A 19 -7.98 0.69 -12.13
N SER A 20 -7.04 0.14 -12.88
CA SER A 20 -5.94 -0.65 -12.33
C SER A 20 -5.10 0.14 -11.32
N ARG A 21 -4.78 1.41 -11.63
CA ARG A 21 -4.10 2.31 -10.70
C ARG A 21 -4.91 2.54 -9.42
N ASN A 22 -6.19 2.87 -9.56
CA ASN A 22 -7.04 3.20 -8.41
C ASN A 22 -7.21 1.99 -7.49
N ARG A 23 -7.41 0.80 -8.07
CA ARG A 23 -7.42 -0.47 -7.35
C ARG A 23 -6.14 -0.66 -6.55
N THR A 24 -4.99 -0.51 -7.20
CA THR A 24 -3.68 -0.73 -6.60
C THR A 24 -3.32 0.32 -5.56
N VAL A 25 -3.74 1.58 -5.73
CA VAL A 25 -3.59 2.64 -4.73
C VAL A 25 -4.29 2.26 -3.42
N ILE A 26 -5.53 1.79 -3.48
CA ILE A 26 -6.30 1.40 -2.29
C ILE A 26 -5.67 0.16 -1.64
N ASP A 27 -5.29 -0.82 -2.45
CA ASP A 27 -4.68 -2.05 -1.96
C ASP A 27 -3.33 -1.80 -1.28
N VAL A 28 -2.44 -1.00 -1.88
CA VAL A 28 -1.14 -0.65 -1.27
C VAL A 28 -1.34 0.10 0.05
N LEU A 29 -2.25 1.08 0.12
CA LEU A 29 -2.53 1.81 1.36
C LEU A 29 -2.94 0.89 2.51
N TYR A 30 -3.83 -0.05 2.22
CA TYR A 30 -4.32 -0.98 3.23
C TYR A 30 -3.31 -2.08 3.55
N SER A 31 -2.79 -2.77 2.54
CA SER A 31 -1.89 -3.91 2.73
C SER A 31 -0.56 -3.53 3.37
N THR A 32 -0.08 -2.31 3.18
CA THR A 32 1.21 -1.85 3.73
C THR A 32 1.05 -0.88 4.90
N GLY A 33 -0.15 -0.40 5.16
CA GLY A 33 -0.40 0.64 6.15
C GLY A 33 0.41 1.92 5.92
N CYS A 34 0.85 2.20 4.69
CA CYS A 34 1.68 3.35 4.40
C CYS A 34 0.93 4.68 4.55
N ARG A 35 1.68 5.75 4.81
CA ARG A 35 1.13 7.11 4.75
C ARG A 35 0.88 7.52 3.31
N VAL A 36 -0.10 8.40 3.06
CA VAL A 36 -0.40 8.91 1.72
C VAL A 36 0.83 9.55 1.05
N SER A 37 1.68 10.23 1.80
CA SER A 37 2.92 10.81 1.29
C SER A 37 3.95 9.74 0.91
N GLU A 38 4.02 8.65 1.66
CA GLU A 38 4.88 7.50 1.33
C GLU A 38 4.39 6.83 0.04
N LEU A 39 3.07 6.59 -0.09
CA LEU A 39 2.47 6.04 -1.31
C LEU A 39 2.83 6.86 -2.54
N CYS A 40 2.65 8.18 -2.49
CA CYS A 40 2.94 9.07 -3.62
C CYS A 40 4.42 9.08 -4.01
N ASN A 41 5.31 8.70 -3.10
CA ASN A 41 6.76 8.68 -3.32
C ASN A 41 7.31 7.30 -3.72
N ILE A 42 6.47 6.29 -3.87
CA ILE A 42 6.94 4.97 -4.33
C ILE A 42 7.39 5.08 -5.78
N ASN A 43 8.59 4.60 -6.05
CA ASN A 43 9.13 4.38 -7.37
C ASN A 43 9.08 2.90 -7.75
N ILE A 44 9.18 2.59 -9.04
CA ILE A 44 9.29 1.20 -9.52
C ILE A 44 10.47 0.49 -8.86
N SER A 45 11.61 1.18 -8.71
CA SER A 45 12.82 0.66 -8.07
C SER A 45 12.68 0.38 -6.57
N ASP A 46 11.60 0.82 -5.93
CA ASP A 46 11.32 0.53 -4.52
C ASP A 46 10.58 -0.81 -4.32
N ILE A 47 10.19 -1.48 -5.41
CA ILE A 47 9.47 -2.75 -5.40
C ILE A 47 10.45 -3.88 -5.72
N ASP A 48 10.57 -4.82 -4.80
CA ASP A 48 11.27 -6.08 -5.01
C ASP A 48 10.25 -7.20 -5.10
N LEU A 49 9.94 -7.63 -6.34
CA LEU A 49 8.95 -8.68 -6.60
C LEU A 49 9.50 -10.08 -6.34
N ASP A 50 10.80 -10.28 -6.44
CA ASP A 50 11.44 -11.58 -6.20
C ASP A 50 11.47 -11.88 -4.70
N GLU A 51 11.90 -10.90 -3.91
CA GLU A 51 11.93 -10.98 -2.45
C GLU A 51 10.59 -10.59 -1.79
N LYS A 52 9.62 -10.11 -2.59
CA LYS A 52 8.29 -9.67 -2.14
C LYS A 52 8.32 -8.59 -1.05
N TYR A 53 9.11 -7.55 -1.26
CA TYR A 53 9.18 -6.39 -0.37
C TYR A 53 8.94 -5.08 -1.10
N LEU A 54 8.34 -4.13 -0.37
CA LEU A 54 8.18 -2.74 -0.78
C LEU A 54 8.97 -1.84 0.17
N LYS A 55 9.83 -1.00 -0.39
CA LYS A 55 10.56 0.03 0.35
C LYS A 55 9.74 1.32 0.42
N LEU A 56 9.43 1.76 1.63
CA LEU A 56 8.70 2.99 1.88
C LEU A 56 9.65 4.06 2.42
N LYS A 57 9.57 5.26 1.83
CA LYS A 57 10.40 6.42 2.19
C LYS A 57 9.56 7.44 2.95
N GLY A 58 9.87 7.61 4.23
CA GLY A 58 9.22 8.57 5.12
C GLY A 58 9.94 9.92 5.18
N LYS A 59 9.51 10.77 6.10
CA LYS A 59 10.12 12.08 6.35
C LYS A 59 11.55 11.93 6.90
N GLY A 60 12.47 12.78 6.46
CA GLY A 60 13.84 12.86 6.96
C GLY A 60 14.70 11.64 6.58
N SER A 61 14.60 11.16 5.35
CA SER A 61 15.37 10.02 4.82
C SER A 61 15.17 8.70 5.56
N LYS A 62 14.17 8.62 6.46
CA LYS A 62 13.80 7.36 7.11
C LYS A 62 13.16 6.43 6.09
N GLN A 63 13.63 5.20 6.07
CA GLN A 63 13.11 4.15 5.18
C GLN A 63 12.68 2.95 6.03
N ARG A 64 11.65 2.26 5.56
CA ARG A 64 11.28 0.96 6.07
C ARG A 64 10.89 0.05 4.92
N ILE A 65 10.96 -1.25 5.14
CA ILE A 65 10.45 -2.24 4.22
C ILE A 65 9.20 -2.88 4.82
N VAL A 66 8.27 -3.21 3.94
CA VAL A 66 7.06 -3.95 4.29
C VAL A 66 6.91 -5.14 3.36
N PRO A 67 6.43 -6.30 3.84
CA PRO A 67 6.20 -7.45 2.99
C PRO A 67 5.07 -7.18 1.99
N ILE A 68 5.15 -7.81 0.83
CA ILE A 68 4.11 -7.83 -0.19
C ILE A 68 3.39 -9.17 -0.10
N GLY A 69 2.19 -9.18 0.48
CA GLY A 69 1.36 -10.38 0.58
C GLY A 69 0.88 -10.87 -0.80
N SER A 70 0.40 -12.09 -0.84
CA SER A 70 0.02 -12.78 -2.08
C SER A 70 -1.02 -12.02 -2.91
N MET A 71 -1.99 -11.40 -2.26
CA MET A 71 -3.06 -10.65 -2.93
C MET A 71 -2.55 -9.32 -3.51
N LEU A 72 -1.74 -8.58 -2.76
CA LEU A 72 -1.10 -7.35 -3.24
C LEU A 72 -0.11 -7.66 -4.37
N TYR A 73 0.67 -8.74 -4.26
CA TYR A 73 1.60 -9.18 -5.29
C TYR A 73 0.88 -9.39 -6.63
N LYS A 74 -0.21 -10.16 -6.62
CA LYS A 74 -1.02 -10.41 -7.82
C LYS A 74 -1.56 -9.12 -8.43
N ASN A 75 -2.04 -8.21 -7.60
CA ASN A 75 -2.58 -6.93 -8.03
C ASN A 75 -1.48 -6.01 -8.62
N LEU A 76 -0.30 -5.97 -8.00
CA LEU A 76 0.86 -5.22 -8.50
C LEU A 76 1.33 -5.74 -9.87
N MET A 77 1.42 -7.05 -10.05
CA MET A 77 1.80 -7.65 -11.33
C MET A 77 0.85 -7.22 -12.46
N GLN A 78 -0.46 -7.27 -12.21
CA GLN A 78 -1.47 -6.84 -13.19
C GLN A 78 -1.37 -5.34 -13.47
N TYR A 79 -1.20 -4.53 -12.42
CA TYR A 79 -1.04 -3.08 -12.57
C TYR A 79 0.21 -2.70 -13.36
N LEU A 80 1.35 -3.31 -13.08
CA LEU A 80 2.61 -3.01 -13.77
C LEU A 80 2.50 -3.29 -15.27
N ASN A 81 1.84 -4.37 -15.69
CA ASN A 81 1.56 -4.67 -17.08
C ASN A 81 0.74 -3.55 -17.76
N VAL A 82 -0.35 -3.14 -17.15
CA VAL A 82 -1.22 -2.07 -17.69
C VAL A 82 -0.48 -0.73 -17.69
N ARG A 83 0.32 -0.46 -16.66
CA ARG A 83 1.14 0.74 -16.55
C ARG A 83 2.18 0.85 -17.65
N GLU A 84 2.86 -0.21 -17.98
CA GLU A 84 3.88 -0.24 -19.04
C GLU A 84 3.26 0.11 -20.41
N THR A 85 2.10 -0.46 -20.70
CA THR A 85 1.34 -0.14 -21.92
C THR A 85 0.89 1.32 -21.98
N PHE A 86 0.49 1.90 -20.85
CA PHE A 86 0.04 3.30 -20.77
C PHE A 86 1.19 4.29 -20.97
N LEU A 87 2.37 4.00 -20.44
CA LEU A 87 3.48 4.96 -20.41
C LEU A 87 4.27 5.05 -21.71
N GLN A 88 4.42 3.96 -22.42
CA GLN A 88 5.36 3.85 -23.57
C GLN A 88 6.80 4.29 -23.23
N ASN A 89 7.06 4.69 -22.00
CA ASN A 89 8.35 5.12 -21.48
C ASN A 89 8.47 4.80 -19.97
N ARG A 90 9.68 4.45 -19.53
CA ARG A 90 9.98 4.02 -18.15
C ARG A 90 10.05 5.21 -17.19
N GLY A 91 8.92 5.74 -16.74
CA GLY A 91 8.91 6.70 -15.64
C GLY A 91 9.11 6.02 -14.29
N GLU A 92 9.89 6.64 -13.39
CA GLU A 92 10.20 6.13 -12.06
C GLU A 92 8.99 6.05 -11.10
N PRO A 93 8.07 7.04 -11.03
CA PRO A 93 6.97 6.98 -10.07
C PRO A 93 6.05 5.80 -10.33
N LEU A 94 5.70 5.04 -9.27
CA LEU A 94 4.78 3.92 -9.39
C LEU A 94 3.41 4.39 -9.88
N PHE A 95 2.85 5.41 -9.24
CA PHE A 95 1.52 5.93 -9.54
C PHE A 95 1.57 7.26 -10.28
N LEU A 96 0.86 7.34 -11.39
CA LEU A 96 0.84 8.52 -12.26
C LEU A 96 -0.56 9.09 -12.42
N SER A 97 -0.62 10.41 -12.59
CA SER A 97 -1.81 11.15 -12.94
C SER A 97 -2.16 10.99 -14.43
N LYS A 98 -3.27 11.60 -14.87
CA LYS A 98 -3.66 11.65 -16.29
C LYS A 98 -2.60 12.35 -17.16
N SER A 99 -1.91 13.35 -16.61
CA SER A 99 -0.83 14.06 -17.30
C SER A 99 0.52 13.36 -17.22
N LYS A 100 0.55 12.09 -16.79
CA LYS A 100 1.76 11.27 -16.63
C LYS A 100 2.78 11.81 -15.62
N ASN A 101 2.36 12.73 -14.76
CA ASN A 101 3.13 13.19 -13.61
C ASN A 101 2.87 12.29 -12.40
N LYS A 102 3.75 12.35 -11.42
CA LYS A 102 3.58 11.67 -10.14
C LYS A 102 2.21 11.99 -9.52
N LEU A 103 1.51 10.96 -9.05
CA LEU A 103 0.22 11.12 -8.38
C LEU A 103 0.39 11.90 -7.07
N ASP A 104 -0.41 12.92 -6.84
CA ASP A 104 -0.37 13.73 -5.64
C ASP A 104 -1.35 13.24 -4.56
N ARG A 105 -1.17 13.75 -3.34
CA ARG A 105 -2.01 13.38 -2.18
C ARG A 105 -3.48 13.70 -2.39
N THR A 106 -3.79 14.84 -3.01
CA THR A 106 -5.17 15.28 -3.28
C THR A 106 -5.89 14.32 -4.23
N ALA A 107 -5.16 13.83 -5.25
CA ALA A 107 -5.71 12.82 -6.16
C ALA A 107 -5.99 11.50 -5.44
N VAL A 108 -5.11 11.05 -4.55
CA VAL A 108 -5.34 9.85 -3.72
C VAL A 108 -6.57 10.00 -2.84
N PHE A 109 -6.73 11.13 -2.15
CA PHE A 109 -7.94 11.43 -1.37
C PHE A 109 -9.21 11.36 -2.23
N ARG A 110 -9.19 11.95 -3.44
CA ARG A 110 -10.32 11.91 -4.37
C ARG A 110 -10.67 10.49 -4.82
N ILE A 111 -9.65 9.65 -5.08
CA ILE A 111 -9.85 8.24 -5.45
C ILE A 111 -10.62 7.54 -4.33
N ILE A 112 -10.13 7.63 -3.10
CA ILE A 112 -10.73 6.95 -1.93
C ILE A 112 -12.15 7.44 -1.68
N LYS A 113 -12.36 8.75 -1.62
CA LYS A 113 -13.69 9.35 -1.41
C LYS A 113 -14.70 8.94 -2.49
N LYS A 114 -14.29 9.01 -3.76
CA LYS A 114 -15.13 8.59 -4.89
C LYS A 114 -15.49 7.11 -4.79
N THR A 115 -14.52 6.26 -4.48
CA THR A 115 -14.75 4.81 -4.33
C THR A 115 -15.73 4.52 -3.21
N ALA A 116 -15.50 5.07 -2.01
CA ALA A 116 -16.37 4.90 -0.86
C ALA A 116 -17.82 5.32 -1.16
N LYS A 117 -17.99 6.46 -1.83
CA LYS A 117 -19.31 6.94 -2.27
C LYS A 117 -19.97 5.97 -3.26
N ASN A 118 -19.24 5.46 -4.23
CA ASN A 118 -19.78 4.59 -5.28
C ASN A 118 -20.24 3.23 -4.75
N ILE A 119 -19.62 2.73 -3.68
CA ILE A 119 -20.05 1.50 -3.00
C ILE A 119 -20.98 1.78 -1.80
N SER A 120 -21.47 3.01 -1.68
CA SER A 120 -22.43 3.44 -0.66
C SER A 120 -21.98 3.23 0.79
N LEU A 121 -20.67 3.38 1.06
CA LEU A 121 -20.18 3.35 2.44
C LEU A 121 -20.73 4.54 3.23
N GLN A 122 -21.28 4.25 4.43
CA GLN A 122 -21.84 5.27 5.33
C GLN A 122 -20.76 6.01 6.11
N THR A 123 -19.56 5.44 6.22
CA THR A 123 -18.44 6.02 6.96
C THR A 123 -17.56 6.90 6.09
N ASP A 124 -17.01 7.95 6.68
CA ASP A 124 -16.05 8.81 6.00
C ASP A 124 -14.67 8.13 5.89
N VAL A 125 -14.35 7.62 4.70
CA VAL A 125 -13.11 6.91 4.43
C VAL A 125 -12.09 7.83 3.78
N HIS A 126 -10.87 7.81 4.30
CA HIS A 126 -9.70 8.53 3.79
C HIS A 126 -8.41 7.71 4.02
N PRO A 127 -7.23 8.11 3.51
CA PRO A 127 -6.01 7.30 3.62
C PRO A 127 -5.64 6.89 5.05
N HIS A 128 -5.84 7.77 6.04
CA HIS A 128 -5.58 7.45 7.44
C HIS A 128 -6.53 6.39 8.00
N THR A 129 -7.79 6.37 7.51
CA THR A 129 -8.76 5.32 7.87
C THR A 129 -8.26 3.95 7.41
N LEU A 130 -7.76 3.83 6.16
CA LEU A 130 -7.21 2.56 5.64
C LEU A 130 -5.99 2.09 6.44
N ARG A 131 -5.09 3.02 6.77
CA ARG A 131 -3.93 2.71 7.61
C ARG A 131 -4.33 2.29 9.04
N HIS A 132 -5.31 2.96 9.64
CA HIS A 132 -5.84 2.59 10.95
C HIS A 132 -6.51 1.21 10.90
N SER A 133 -7.28 0.94 9.85
CA SER A 133 -7.89 -0.37 9.64
C SER A 133 -6.85 -1.49 9.49
N ALA A 134 -5.76 -1.26 8.74
CA ALA A 134 -4.66 -2.21 8.65
C ALA A 134 -4.09 -2.56 10.03
N ALA A 135 -3.79 -1.54 10.85
CA ALA A 135 -3.29 -1.74 12.22
C ALA A 135 -4.28 -2.54 13.08
N THR A 136 -5.57 -2.15 13.07
CA THR A 136 -6.61 -2.80 13.84
C THR A 136 -6.79 -4.26 13.45
N HIS A 137 -6.87 -4.54 12.14
CA HIS A 137 -7.06 -5.90 11.65
C HIS A 137 -5.85 -6.81 11.92
N MET A 138 -4.61 -6.28 11.90
CA MET A 138 -3.43 -7.03 12.32
C MET A 138 -3.48 -7.37 13.82
N LEU A 139 -3.88 -6.42 14.68
CA LEU A 139 -4.06 -6.69 16.12
C LEU A 139 -5.15 -7.74 16.37
N GLU A 140 -6.29 -7.62 15.69
CA GLU A 140 -7.38 -8.60 15.74
C GLU A 140 -6.95 -9.99 15.22
N GLY A 141 -6.05 -10.02 14.24
CA GLY A 141 -5.41 -11.23 13.71
C GLY A 141 -4.34 -11.84 14.64
N GLY A 142 -4.08 -11.21 15.80
CA GLY A 142 -3.17 -11.74 16.83
C GLY A 142 -1.75 -11.14 16.80
N CYS A 143 -1.47 -10.19 15.94
CA CYS A 143 -0.18 -9.49 15.93
C CYS A 143 -0.02 -8.64 17.19
N ASP A 144 1.14 -8.65 17.83
CA ASP A 144 1.41 -7.80 18.96
C ASP A 144 1.57 -6.31 18.58
N LEU A 145 1.27 -5.42 19.52
CA LEU A 145 1.27 -3.97 19.29
C LEU A 145 2.63 -3.44 18.81
N ARG A 146 3.72 -3.97 19.34
CA ARG A 146 5.08 -3.53 18.98
C ARG A 146 5.39 -3.84 17.52
N THR A 147 5.07 -5.05 17.10
CA THR A 147 5.23 -5.48 15.70
C THR A 147 4.38 -4.63 14.74
N VAL A 148 3.13 -4.32 15.11
CA VAL A 148 2.28 -3.40 14.32
C VAL A 148 2.89 -2.01 14.25
N GLN A 149 3.46 -1.49 15.34
CA GLN A 149 4.14 -0.19 15.34
C GLN A 149 5.38 -0.19 14.45
N GLU A 150 6.16 -1.26 14.44
CA GLU A 150 7.32 -1.43 13.56
C GLU A 150 6.89 -1.50 12.09
N PHE A 151 5.86 -2.29 11.78
CA PHE A 151 5.26 -2.38 10.45
C PHE A 151 4.80 -1.01 9.92
N LEU A 152 4.15 -0.22 10.77
CA LEU A 152 3.67 1.11 10.42
C LEU A 152 4.78 2.17 10.39
N GLY A 153 5.96 1.91 10.93
CA GLY A 153 7.04 2.89 11.02
C GLY A 153 6.72 4.04 11.97
N HIS A 154 6.24 3.73 13.17
CA HIS A 154 6.07 4.71 14.23
C HIS A 154 7.42 5.16 14.77
N SER A 155 7.67 6.47 14.80
CA SER A 155 8.98 7.11 14.98
C SER A 155 9.50 7.19 16.43
N SER A 156 9.00 6.42 17.36
CA SER A 156 9.48 6.46 18.75
C SER A 156 10.77 5.68 19.01
N VAL A 157 11.29 4.95 18.01
CA VAL A 157 12.61 4.31 18.07
C VAL A 157 13.52 5.01 17.09
N SER A 158 14.38 5.88 17.63
CA SER A 158 15.43 6.55 16.87
C SER A 158 16.46 5.53 16.45
N THR A 159 16.42 5.08 15.20
CA THR A 159 17.60 4.59 14.48
C THR A 159 17.18 4.24 13.05
N THR A 160 18.03 4.49 12.08
CA THR A 160 17.98 3.87 10.76
C THR A 160 17.93 2.35 11.01
N GLN A 161 16.73 1.76 10.94
CA GLN A 161 16.62 0.30 11.10
C GLN A 161 17.36 -0.34 9.94
N ILE A 162 18.51 -0.94 10.26
CA ILE A 162 19.19 -1.83 9.33
C ILE A 162 18.32 -3.10 9.26
N TYR A 163 17.54 -3.22 8.19
CA TYR A 163 16.72 -4.41 7.97
C TYR A 163 17.64 -5.58 7.61
N THR A 164 17.96 -6.38 8.63
CA THR A 164 18.66 -7.63 8.46
C THR A 164 17.73 -8.69 7.87
N LYS A 165 18.28 -9.78 7.34
CA LYS A 165 17.50 -10.93 6.87
C LYS A 165 16.52 -11.42 7.94
N VAL A 166 16.97 -11.54 9.18
CA VAL A 166 16.17 -11.98 10.33
C VAL A 166 14.98 -11.04 10.61
N THR A 167 15.18 -9.71 10.47
CA THR A 167 14.09 -8.73 10.65
C THR A 167 13.06 -8.85 9.54
N LYS A 168 13.49 -9.13 8.30
CA LYS A 168 12.60 -9.35 7.17
C LYS A 168 11.73 -10.59 7.37
N GLU A 169 12.33 -11.72 7.70
CA GLU A 169 11.64 -12.99 7.96
C GLU A 169 10.62 -12.85 9.08
N PHE A 170 10.98 -12.18 10.17
CA PHE A 170 10.07 -11.89 11.28
C PHE A 170 8.85 -11.05 10.87
N LEU A 171 9.05 -9.98 10.08
CA LEU A 171 7.95 -9.15 9.61
C LEU A 171 7.06 -9.91 8.62
N GLU A 172 7.63 -10.73 7.77
CA GLU A 172 6.88 -11.56 6.82
C GLU A 172 6.02 -12.60 7.54
N GLU A 173 6.57 -13.28 8.54
CA GLU A 173 5.85 -14.26 9.37
C GLU A 173 4.68 -13.57 10.09
N ALA A 174 4.95 -12.49 10.83
CA ALA A 174 3.92 -11.75 11.54
C ALA A 174 2.82 -11.20 10.60
N PHE A 175 3.19 -10.73 9.42
CA PHE A 175 2.25 -10.28 8.39
C PHE A 175 1.40 -11.43 7.87
N THR A 176 2.03 -12.56 7.54
CA THR A 176 1.35 -13.73 6.99
C THR A 176 0.34 -14.32 7.97
N GLU A 177 0.66 -14.30 9.25
CA GLU A 177 -0.23 -14.83 10.30
C GLU A 177 -1.38 -13.90 10.66
N SER A 178 -1.23 -12.58 10.49
CA SER A 178 -2.17 -11.63 11.07
C SER A 178 -2.85 -10.69 10.08
N HIS A 179 -2.28 -10.45 8.89
CA HIS A 179 -2.84 -9.48 7.96
C HIS A 179 -3.84 -10.11 7.00
N PRO A 180 -5.06 -9.54 6.80
CA PRO A 180 -6.08 -10.12 5.91
C PRO A 180 -5.68 -10.24 4.43
N ARG A 181 -4.62 -9.53 4.02
CA ARG A 181 -4.13 -9.52 2.62
C ARG A 181 -2.79 -10.27 2.45
N SER A 182 -2.41 -11.11 3.41
CA SER A 182 -1.20 -11.92 3.34
C SER A 182 -1.14 -12.89 2.17
#